data_e4899932f7492a36c2d928b3dd66c3d0
#
_entry.id   e4899932f7492a36c2d928b3dd66c3d0
#
_cell.length_a   1.000
_cell.length_b   1.000
_cell.length_c   1.000
_cell.angle_alpha   90.00
_cell.angle_beta   90.00
_cell.angle_gamma   90.00
#
_symmetry.space_group_name_H-M   'P 1'
#
loop_
_entity.id
_entity.type
_entity.pdbx_description
1 polymer ?
#
loop_
_entity_poly.entity_id
_entity_poly.type
_entity_poly.pdbx_seq_one_letter_code
_entity_poly.pdbx_strand_id
1 'polypeptide(L)'
;MHLYDEGFEPPKACAEWCRARPFELQVLDDGVTVDLQWWNNHLDDAGHEIRLRGRNLDGRIVGTGTAVVQRNDLRLGSDLIDADHEGLGLLFLCAAWRSAHPRRKAVRRFPDVRDVRTPKGRHPLAKIKGVLDYCAKTKGLPDTSRQTWSGWPDTPGVGVPLMATYLWAVEARTDTGPAQMLDQYGVSTLVHEGWLEDPSVADFTVRRYHRYVELLNTWAGLMSTRPELVEMWLVDRWHARVVEARDGSQATPRLF
;
A
#
# COMPACT_ATOMS: atom_id res chain seq x y z
N MET A 1 19.78 2.36 -12.17
CA MET A 1 18.95 1.18 -12.60
C MET A 1 19.73 -0.08 -12.33
N HIS A 2 19.09 -1.11 -11.78
CA HIS A 2 19.73 -2.39 -11.49
C HIS A 2 20.13 -3.07 -12.82
N LEU A 3 21.32 -3.67 -12.88
CA LEU A 3 21.86 -4.29 -14.11
C LEU A 3 20.88 -5.27 -14.80
N TYR A 4 20.07 -5.98 -14.01
CA TYR A 4 19.06 -6.93 -14.53
C TYR A 4 17.81 -6.25 -15.11
N ASP A 5 17.63 -4.95 -14.90
CA ASP A 5 16.49 -4.18 -15.42
C ASP A 5 16.91 -3.27 -16.59
N GLU A 6 18.18 -3.35 -17.01
CA GLU A 6 18.68 -2.64 -18.16
C GLU A 6 17.96 -3.12 -19.43
N GLY A 7 17.33 -2.19 -20.13
CA GLY A 7 16.49 -2.51 -21.30
C GLY A 7 15.07 -2.99 -20.98
N PHE A 8 14.67 -3.09 -19.70
CA PHE A 8 13.29 -3.39 -19.35
C PHE A 8 12.44 -2.11 -19.40
N GLU A 9 11.91 -1.84 -20.59
CA GLU A 9 11.16 -0.63 -20.90
C GLU A 9 9.65 -0.77 -20.57
N PRO A 10 8.95 0.37 -20.33
CA PRO A 10 7.52 0.34 -20.10
C PRO A 10 6.77 -0.11 -21.38
N PRO A 11 5.80 -1.02 -21.27
CA PRO A 11 4.96 -1.40 -22.38
C PRO A 11 4.21 -0.18 -22.96
N LYS A 12 4.02 -0.15 -24.30
CA LYS A 12 3.27 0.91 -24.98
C LYS A 12 1.89 1.15 -24.35
N ALA A 13 1.20 0.09 -23.93
CA ALA A 13 -0.09 0.15 -23.28
C ALA A 13 -0.02 0.90 -21.91
N CYS A 14 1.09 0.79 -21.17
CA CYS A 14 1.33 1.56 -19.95
C CYS A 14 1.44 3.06 -20.27
N ALA A 15 2.23 3.42 -21.26
CA ALA A 15 2.43 4.81 -21.66
C ALA A 15 1.11 5.46 -22.13
N GLU A 16 0.33 4.75 -22.93
CA GLU A 16 -0.98 5.23 -23.40
C GLU A 16 -1.97 5.40 -22.24
N TRP A 17 -2.00 4.44 -21.32
CA TRP A 17 -2.88 4.49 -20.14
C TRP A 17 -2.53 5.66 -19.21
N CYS A 18 -1.26 5.87 -18.92
CA CYS A 18 -0.80 6.97 -18.06
C CYS A 18 -1.07 8.33 -18.68
N ARG A 19 -0.84 8.48 -20.00
CA ARG A 19 -1.07 9.74 -20.73
C ARG A 19 -2.54 10.15 -20.76
N ALA A 20 -3.44 9.17 -20.79
CA ALA A 20 -4.89 9.40 -20.86
C ALA A 20 -5.52 9.75 -19.50
N ARG A 21 -4.75 9.74 -18.40
CA ARG A 21 -5.31 9.87 -17.04
C ARG A 21 -4.67 11.00 -16.25
N PRO A 22 -5.47 11.98 -15.77
CA PRO A 22 -4.99 13.02 -14.87
C PRO A 22 -4.58 12.42 -13.52
N PHE A 23 -3.41 12.82 -13.01
CA PHE A 23 -2.88 12.32 -11.74
C PHE A 23 -3.82 12.56 -10.57
N GLU A 24 -4.37 13.76 -10.44
CA GLU A 24 -5.26 14.15 -9.35
C GLU A 24 -6.48 13.24 -9.28
N LEU A 25 -7.19 13.11 -10.38
CA LEU A 25 -8.42 12.30 -10.44
C LEU A 25 -8.15 10.80 -10.32
N GLN A 26 -7.05 10.33 -10.88
CA GLN A 26 -6.76 8.90 -10.92
C GLN A 26 -6.08 8.40 -9.64
N VAL A 27 -5.20 9.21 -9.05
CA VAL A 27 -4.38 8.82 -7.89
C VAL A 27 -4.89 9.44 -6.61
N LEU A 28 -5.06 10.75 -6.53
CA LEU A 28 -5.41 11.42 -5.29
C LEU A 28 -6.88 11.18 -4.91
N ASP A 29 -7.77 11.21 -5.89
CA ASP A 29 -9.21 10.96 -5.70
C ASP A 29 -9.57 9.46 -5.71
N ASP A 30 -8.59 8.55 -5.75
CA ASP A 30 -8.82 7.09 -5.67
C ASP A 30 -9.44 6.73 -4.32
N GLY A 31 -10.76 6.77 -4.27
CA GLY A 31 -11.55 6.63 -3.06
C GLY A 31 -12.16 5.24 -2.91
N VAL A 32 -12.30 4.83 -1.66
CA VAL A 32 -12.96 3.58 -1.28
C VAL A 32 -13.97 3.80 -0.18
N THR A 33 -15.03 3.00 -0.15
CA THR A 33 -16.01 3.01 0.95
C THR A 33 -15.51 2.11 2.08
N VAL A 34 -15.30 2.71 3.25
CA VAL A 34 -14.82 2.05 4.47
C VAL A 34 -15.98 1.95 5.47
N ASP A 35 -16.16 0.78 6.07
CA ASP A 35 -17.06 0.56 7.20
C ASP A 35 -16.35 1.01 8.49
N LEU A 36 -16.50 2.29 8.84
CA LEU A 36 -15.86 2.90 10.01
C LEU A 36 -16.34 2.28 11.33
N GLN A 37 -17.61 1.86 11.39
CA GLN A 37 -18.14 1.22 12.60
C GLN A 37 -17.40 -0.09 12.88
N TRP A 38 -17.22 -0.91 11.85
CA TRP A 38 -16.46 -2.15 11.96
C TRP A 38 -15.00 -1.89 12.37
N TRP A 39 -14.35 -0.89 11.73
CA TRP A 39 -12.96 -0.57 12.01
C TRP A 39 -12.76 -0.05 13.43
N ASN A 40 -13.58 0.90 13.87
CA ASN A 40 -13.45 1.51 15.19
C ASN A 40 -13.79 0.51 16.32
N ASN A 41 -14.76 -0.40 16.13
CA ASN A 41 -15.02 -1.47 17.07
C ASN A 41 -13.79 -2.41 17.21
N HIS A 42 -13.13 -2.77 16.10
CA HIS A 42 -11.94 -3.62 16.15
C HIS A 42 -10.72 -2.92 16.76
N LEU A 43 -10.61 -1.61 16.61
CA LEU A 43 -9.60 -0.80 17.28
C LEU A 43 -9.83 -0.81 18.80
N ASP A 44 -11.07 -0.64 19.25
CA ASP A 44 -11.44 -0.74 20.67
C ASP A 44 -11.14 -2.13 21.24
N ASP A 45 -11.56 -3.17 20.54
CA ASP A 45 -11.33 -4.57 20.94
C ASP A 45 -9.83 -4.90 21.02
N ALA A 46 -9.00 -4.24 20.20
CA ALA A 46 -7.56 -4.36 20.22
C ALA A 46 -6.88 -3.46 21.27
N GLY A 47 -7.64 -2.64 22.00
CA GLY A 47 -7.13 -1.72 23.01
C GLY A 47 -6.47 -0.46 22.46
N HIS A 48 -6.81 -0.04 21.23
CA HIS A 48 -6.30 1.19 20.63
C HIS A 48 -7.26 2.35 20.89
N GLU A 49 -6.74 3.47 21.37
CA GLU A 49 -7.50 4.74 21.55
C GLU A 49 -7.64 5.54 20.25
N ILE A 50 -7.46 4.88 19.11
CA ILE A 50 -7.50 5.48 17.77
C ILE A 50 -8.92 5.47 17.25
N ARG A 51 -9.32 6.54 16.54
CA ARG A 51 -10.57 6.61 15.80
C ARG A 51 -10.31 6.96 14.35
N LEU A 52 -10.75 6.09 13.45
CA LEU A 52 -10.74 6.36 12.03
C LEU A 52 -11.99 7.16 11.66
N ARG A 53 -11.79 8.10 10.74
CA ARG A 53 -12.82 8.94 10.17
C ARG A 53 -12.80 8.80 8.65
N GLY A 54 -13.84 9.29 8.01
CA GLY A 54 -13.95 9.35 6.55
C GLY A 54 -14.95 10.43 6.17
N ARG A 55 -15.18 10.62 4.87
CA ARG A 55 -16.11 11.62 4.36
C ARG A 55 -17.42 10.96 3.94
N ASN A 56 -18.54 11.50 4.42
CA ASN A 56 -19.85 11.08 3.93
C ASN A 56 -20.12 11.65 2.51
N LEU A 57 -21.29 11.36 1.96
CA LEU A 57 -21.69 11.84 0.62
C LEU A 57 -21.74 13.37 0.50
N ASP A 58 -21.94 14.08 1.61
CA ASP A 58 -21.93 15.56 1.64
C ASP A 58 -20.50 16.11 1.84
N GLY A 59 -19.48 15.27 1.87
CA GLY A 59 -18.08 15.65 2.13
C GLY A 59 -17.76 15.96 3.59
N ARG A 60 -18.70 15.75 4.52
CA ARG A 60 -18.48 15.98 5.96
C ARG A 60 -17.72 14.82 6.58
N ILE A 61 -16.81 15.14 7.50
CA ILE A 61 -16.07 14.13 8.26
C ILE A 61 -16.99 13.45 9.28
N VAL A 62 -17.02 12.12 9.24
CA VAL A 62 -17.79 11.27 10.15
C VAL A 62 -16.88 10.17 10.72
N GLY A 63 -17.22 9.69 11.93
CA GLY A 63 -16.48 8.62 12.62
C GLY A 63 -17.25 7.31 12.75
N THR A 64 -18.46 7.21 12.18
CA THR A 64 -19.33 6.04 12.29
C THR A 64 -20.01 5.73 10.95
N GLY A 65 -20.58 4.52 10.86
CA GLY A 65 -21.22 4.06 9.62
C GLY A 65 -20.21 3.80 8.50
N THR A 66 -20.64 4.03 7.26
CA THR A 66 -19.77 3.91 6.08
C THR A 66 -19.38 5.30 5.57
N ALA A 67 -18.13 5.45 5.17
CA ALA A 67 -17.60 6.72 4.66
C ALA A 67 -16.54 6.47 3.59
N VAL A 68 -16.28 7.48 2.78
CA VAL A 68 -15.24 7.45 1.75
C VAL A 68 -13.91 7.89 2.36
N VAL A 69 -12.86 7.14 2.06
CA VAL A 69 -11.46 7.50 2.28
C VAL A 69 -10.78 7.54 0.92
N GLN A 70 -10.22 8.68 0.56
CA GLN A 70 -9.47 8.86 -0.67
C GLN A 70 -7.98 8.58 -0.43
N ARG A 71 -7.25 8.25 -1.49
CA ARG A 71 -5.79 8.05 -1.39
C ARG A 71 -5.09 9.32 -0.89
N ASN A 72 -5.60 10.51 -1.24
CA ASN A 72 -5.08 11.78 -0.74
C ASN A 72 -5.27 11.97 0.78
N ASP A 73 -6.26 11.31 1.37
CA ASP A 73 -6.45 11.33 2.84
C ASP A 73 -5.38 10.52 3.58
N LEU A 74 -4.63 9.65 2.87
CA LEU A 74 -3.53 8.88 3.45
C LEU A 74 -2.27 9.74 3.53
N ARG A 75 -2.30 10.79 4.36
CA ARG A 75 -1.18 11.72 4.57
C ARG A 75 -1.07 12.09 6.04
N LEU A 76 0.14 12.43 6.47
CA LEU A 76 0.33 13.07 7.78
C LEU A 76 -0.44 14.39 7.82
N GLY A 77 -1.03 14.70 8.96
CA GLY A 77 -1.87 15.89 9.12
C GLY A 77 -3.27 15.76 8.52
N SER A 78 -3.68 14.55 8.12
CA SER A 78 -5.05 14.31 7.64
C SER A 78 -6.08 14.52 8.76
N ASP A 79 -7.15 15.26 8.47
CA ASP A 79 -8.30 15.45 9.38
C ASP A 79 -9.02 14.15 9.74
N LEU A 80 -8.70 13.04 9.04
CA LEU A 80 -9.29 11.73 9.28
C LEU A 80 -8.59 10.94 10.40
N ILE A 81 -7.53 11.49 10.99
CA ILE A 81 -6.72 10.86 12.04
C ILE A 81 -6.61 11.82 13.22
N ASP A 82 -6.64 11.28 14.43
CA ASP A 82 -6.38 12.07 15.62
C ASP A 82 -4.87 12.39 15.73
N ALA A 83 -4.52 13.65 15.95
CA ALA A 83 -3.14 14.12 15.97
C ALA A 83 -2.27 13.41 17.03
N ASP A 84 -2.84 13.06 18.19
CA ASP A 84 -2.15 12.35 19.27
C ASP A 84 -1.71 10.92 18.90
N HIS A 85 -2.30 10.37 17.83
CA HIS A 85 -2.05 9.01 17.36
C HIS A 85 -1.63 8.95 15.88
N GLU A 86 -1.07 10.03 15.35
CA GLU A 86 -0.90 10.24 13.91
C GLU A 86 -0.21 9.07 13.19
N GLY A 87 0.94 8.59 13.67
CA GLY A 87 1.69 7.51 13.02
C GLY A 87 0.91 6.19 12.96
N LEU A 88 0.36 5.75 14.08
CA LEU A 88 -0.39 4.50 14.16
C LEU A 88 -1.80 4.65 13.55
N GLY A 89 -2.44 5.80 13.71
CA GLY A 89 -3.72 6.12 13.08
C GLY A 89 -3.61 6.09 11.56
N LEU A 90 -2.55 6.68 11.01
CA LEU A 90 -2.27 6.64 9.57
C LEU A 90 -2.05 5.20 9.07
N LEU A 91 -1.34 4.36 9.83
CA LEU A 91 -1.17 2.95 9.48
C LEU A 91 -2.51 2.23 9.37
N PHE A 92 -3.41 2.43 10.34
CA PHE A 92 -4.75 1.83 10.31
C PHE A 92 -5.64 2.42 9.21
N LEU A 93 -5.51 3.71 8.91
CA LEU A 93 -6.22 4.32 7.77
C LEU A 93 -5.73 3.73 6.44
N CYS A 94 -4.41 3.54 6.28
CA CYS A 94 -3.83 2.83 5.13
C CYS A 94 -4.37 1.40 5.02
N ALA A 95 -4.46 0.68 6.14
CA ALA A 95 -5.01 -0.67 6.17
C ALA A 95 -6.49 -0.71 5.78
N ALA A 96 -7.28 0.24 6.27
CA ALA A 96 -8.70 0.38 5.96
C ALA A 96 -8.91 0.64 4.46
N TRP A 97 -8.20 1.62 3.91
CA TRP A 97 -8.24 1.94 2.50
C TRP A 97 -7.85 0.74 1.62
N ARG A 98 -6.71 0.08 1.93
CA ARG A 98 -6.24 -1.08 1.15
C ARG A 98 -7.22 -2.25 1.18
N SER A 99 -7.75 -2.58 2.36
CA SER A 99 -8.62 -3.74 2.51
C SER A 99 -10.00 -3.56 1.85
N ALA A 100 -10.46 -2.32 1.72
CA ALA A 100 -11.70 -1.97 1.06
C ALA A 100 -11.53 -1.78 -0.46
N HIS A 101 -10.30 -1.72 -0.97
CA HIS A 101 -10.05 -1.34 -2.35
C HIS A 101 -10.42 -2.47 -3.34
N PRO A 102 -11.36 -2.25 -4.28
CA PRO A 102 -11.92 -3.31 -5.12
C PRO A 102 -10.92 -3.86 -6.15
N ARG A 103 -9.95 -3.03 -6.59
CA ARG A 103 -8.99 -3.38 -7.65
C ARG A 103 -7.66 -3.91 -7.12
N ARG A 104 -7.41 -3.84 -5.80
CA ARG A 104 -6.17 -4.33 -5.20
C ARG A 104 -6.33 -5.75 -4.67
N LYS A 105 -5.22 -6.46 -4.56
CA LYS A 105 -5.25 -7.79 -3.94
C LYS A 105 -5.76 -7.67 -2.51
N ALA A 106 -6.81 -8.43 -2.20
CA ALA A 106 -7.33 -8.53 -0.84
C ALA A 106 -6.22 -8.95 0.13
N VAL A 107 -6.11 -8.20 1.22
CA VAL A 107 -5.20 -8.45 2.33
C VAL A 107 -6.02 -8.78 3.58
N ARG A 108 -5.35 -9.19 4.65
CA ARG A 108 -6.01 -9.31 5.96
C ARG A 108 -6.69 -7.98 6.28
N ARG A 109 -7.98 -8.02 6.57
CA ARG A 109 -8.78 -6.80 6.76
C ARG A 109 -8.25 -5.96 7.91
N PHE A 110 -7.94 -6.58 9.03
CA PHE A 110 -7.39 -5.90 10.21
C PHE A 110 -5.95 -6.36 10.49
N PRO A 111 -4.96 -5.47 10.55
CA PRO A 111 -3.58 -5.84 10.89
C PRO A 111 -3.50 -6.27 12.35
N ASP A 112 -2.73 -7.34 12.62
CA ASP A 112 -2.58 -7.88 13.98
C ASP A 112 -1.53 -7.08 14.78
N VAL A 113 -1.79 -5.79 14.93
CA VAL A 113 -0.96 -4.85 15.69
C VAL A 113 -1.57 -4.73 17.07
N ARG A 114 -1.02 -5.46 18.04
CA ARG A 114 -1.52 -5.50 19.42
C ARG A 114 -0.37 -5.34 20.40
N ASP A 115 -0.68 -4.82 21.57
CA ASP A 115 0.26 -4.83 22.69
C ASP A 115 0.19 -6.19 23.41
N VAL A 116 0.64 -7.24 22.74
CA VAL A 116 0.70 -8.57 23.35
C VAL A 116 1.88 -8.62 24.29
N ARG A 117 1.64 -8.75 25.59
CA ARG A 117 2.68 -9.07 26.57
C ARG A 117 3.24 -10.46 26.23
N THR A 118 4.37 -10.48 25.60
CA THR A 118 5.10 -11.75 25.42
C THR A 118 5.71 -12.16 26.76
N PRO A 119 5.96 -13.47 27.02
CA PRO A 119 6.63 -13.94 28.23
C PRO A 119 8.01 -13.30 28.47
N LYS A 120 8.58 -12.62 27.47
CA LYS A 120 9.85 -11.89 27.52
C LYS A 120 9.71 -10.39 27.77
N GLY A 121 8.52 -9.90 28.16
CA GLY A 121 8.29 -8.48 28.50
C GLY A 121 8.43 -7.52 27.32
N ARG A 122 8.37 -7.98 26.10
CA ARG A 122 8.45 -7.13 24.91
C ARG A 122 7.07 -6.48 24.67
N HIS A 123 7.07 -5.18 24.45
CA HIS A 123 5.91 -4.40 24.01
C HIS A 123 6.02 -4.14 22.49
N PRO A 124 5.49 -5.03 21.62
CA PRO A 124 5.62 -4.87 20.18
C PRO A 124 5.00 -3.57 19.67
N LEU A 125 3.93 -3.09 20.32
CA LEU A 125 3.29 -1.82 19.96
C LEU A 125 4.21 -0.61 20.10
N ALA A 126 4.98 -0.51 21.18
CA ALA A 126 5.95 0.58 21.37
C ALA A 126 7.02 0.57 20.26
N LYS A 127 7.48 -0.63 19.88
CA LYS A 127 8.46 -0.78 18.81
C LYS A 127 7.87 -0.39 17.45
N ILE A 128 6.64 -0.81 17.14
CA ILE A 128 5.93 -0.44 15.92
C ILE A 128 5.78 1.08 15.86
N LYS A 129 5.26 1.71 16.92
CA LYS A 129 5.15 3.17 17.01
C LYS A 129 6.50 3.85 16.74
N GLY A 130 7.58 3.41 17.39
CA GLY A 130 8.93 3.96 17.17
C GLY A 130 9.41 3.87 15.72
N VAL A 131 9.09 2.77 15.02
CA VAL A 131 9.41 2.63 13.58
C VAL A 131 8.56 3.58 12.73
N LEU A 132 7.25 3.67 12.98
CA LEU A 132 6.36 4.56 12.24
C LEU A 132 6.75 6.03 12.43
N ASP A 133 7.01 6.45 13.67
CA ASP A 133 7.46 7.80 14.00
C ASP A 133 8.80 8.12 13.34
N TYR A 134 9.74 7.17 13.34
CA TYR A 134 11.00 7.32 12.62
C TYR A 134 10.76 7.56 11.14
N CYS A 135 9.95 6.71 10.47
CA CYS A 135 9.66 6.87 9.05
C CYS A 135 8.97 8.21 8.73
N ALA A 136 8.01 8.61 9.57
CA ALA A 136 7.31 9.89 9.42
C ALA A 136 8.25 11.09 9.56
N LYS A 137 9.17 11.05 10.54
CA LYS A 137 10.12 12.14 10.86
C LYS A 137 11.26 12.24 9.85
N THR A 138 11.85 11.09 9.48
CA THR A 138 13.05 11.06 8.62
C THR A 138 12.72 10.95 7.14
N LYS A 139 11.44 10.66 6.80
CA LYS A 139 11.01 10.35 5.44
C LYS A 139 11.80 9.18 4.81
N GLY A 140 12.12 8.18 5.61
CA GLY A 140 12.92 7.03 5.20
C GLY A 140 12.70 5.81 6.09
N LEU A 141 13.27 4.67 5.69
CA LEU A 141 13.30 3.46 6.50
C LEU A 141 14.50 3.48 7.46
N PRO A 142 14.35 2.96 8.69
CA PRO A 142 15.50 2.72 9.54
C PRO A 142 16.39 1.63 8.92
N ASP A 143 17.71 1.81 9.01
CA ASP A 143 18.65 0.75 8.58
C ASP A 143 18.60 -0.42 9.57
N THR A 144 17.99 -1.51 9.13
CA THR A 144 17.88 -2.77 9.87
C THR A 144 18.60 -3.94 9.19
N SER A 145 19.44 -3.65 8.20
CA SER A 145 20.15 -4.64 7.38
C SER A 145 20.98 -5.64 8.22
N ARG A 146 21.43 -5.22 9.41
CA ARG A 146 22.17 -6.06 10.38
C ARG A 146 21.27 -6.79 11.39
N GLN A 147 19.95 -6.50 11.40
CA GLN A 147 19.02 -7.01 12.42
C GLN A 147 18.03 -8.02 11.84
N THR A 148 17.64 -7.84 10.57
CA THR A 148 16.67 -8.68 9.88
C THR A 148 17.22 -9.09 8.50
N TRP A 149 17.01 -10.35 8.12
CA TRP A 149 17.45 -10.87 6.83
C TRP A 149 16.75 -10.16 5.65
N SER A 150 15.51 -9.71 5.85
CA SER A 150 14.72 -9.01 4.84
C SER A 150 15.08 -7.53 4.71
N GLY A 151 15.76 -6.94 5.69
CA GLY A 151 16.03 -5.51 5.80
C GLY A 151 14.83 -4.69 6.24
N TRP A 152 13.62 -5.27 6.36
CA TRP A 152 12.47 -4.57 6.92
C TRP A 152 12.58 -4.44 8.43
N PRO A 153 12.14 -3.32 9.01
CA PRO A 153 12.05 -3.20 10.46
C PRO A 153 11.10 -4.24 11.03
N ASP A 154 11.42 -4.74 12.23
CA ASP A 154 10.58 -5.71 12.92
C ASP A 154 9.30 -5.03 13.44
N THR A 155 8.24 -5.14 12.66
CA THR A 155 6.90 -4.58 12.93
C THR A 155 5.86 -5.70 12.88
N PRO A 156 5.73 -6.51 13.95
CA PRO A 156 4.80 -7.62 13.98
C PRO A 156 3.36 -7.20 13.61
N GLY A 157 2.72 -7.96 12.74
CA GLY A 157 1.36 -7.66 12.25
C GLY A 157 1.29 -6.66 11.08
N VAL A 158 2.39 -5.99 10.76
CA VAL A 158 2.47 -5.08 9.60
C VAL A 158 3.18 -5.79 8.46
N GLY A 159 2.41 -6.25 7.48
CA GLY A 159 2.98 -6.89 6.29
C GLY A 159 3.66 -5.88 5.35
N VAL A 160 4.57 -6.38 4.51
CA VAL A 160 5.34 -5.55 3.55
C VAL A 160 4.46 -4.63 2.70
N PRO A 161 3.33 -5.09 2.11
CA PRO A 161 2.47 -4.20 1.33
C PRO A 161 1.85 -3.05 2.14
N LEU A 162 1.52 -3.29 3.42
CA LEU A 162 0.98 -2.25 4.29
C LEU A 162 2.08 -1.25 4.69
N MET A 163 3.29 -1.73 5.02
CA MET A 163 4.43 -0.87 5.29
C MET A 163 4.78 -0.01 4.08
N ALA A 164 4.80 -0.57 2.86
CA ALA A 164 5.04 0.19 1.64
C ALA A 164 3.96 1.28 1.41
N THR A 165 2.69 0.98 1.75
CA THR A 165 1.62 1.99 1.69
C THR A 165 1.84 3.11 2.72
N TYR A 166 2.25 2.75 3.94
CA TYR A 166 2.60 3.72 4.98
C TYR A 166 3.78 4.60 4.55
N LEU A 167 4.84 4.02 3.98
CA LEU A 167 5.99 4.78 3.47
C LEU A 167 5.58 5.78 2.38
N TRP A 168 4.71 5.38 1.47
CA TRP A 168 4.14 6.29 0.48
C TRP A 168 3.32 7.40 1.16
N ALA A 169 2.51 7.05 2.15
CA ALA A 169 1.65 7.97 2.89
C ALA A 169 2.44 9.04 3.66
N VAL A 170 3.58 8.68 4.25
CA VAL A 170 4.48 9.63 4.92
C VAL A 170 5.48 10.29 3.97
N GLU A 171 5.35 10.10 2.66
CA GLU A 171 6.23 10.67 1.64
C GLU A 171 7.70 10.27 1.80
N ALA A 172 7.93 9.03 2.27
CA ALA A 172 9.27 8.51 2.43
C ALA A 172 10.00 8.42 1.09
N ARG A 173 11.31 8.47 1.15
CA ARG A 173 12.18 8.31 -0.01
C ARG A 173 13.09 7.10 0.18
N THR A 174 13.33 6.41 -0.91
CA THR A 174 14.41 5.44 -1.03
C THR A 174 15.60 6.13 -1.71
N ASP A 175 16.74 5.45 -1.77
CA ASP A 175 17.92 5.95 -2.50
C ASP A 175 17.64 6.20 -3.98
N THR A 176 16.59 5.59 -4.54
CA THR A 176 16.27 5.60 -5.97
C THR A 176 15.03 6.44 -6.30
N GLY A 177 14.37 7.02 -5.31
CA GLY A 177 13.21 7.90 -5.55
C GLY A 177 12.15 7.87 -4.43
N PRO A 178 11.00 8.53 -4.65
CA PRO A 178 9.90 8.52 -3.71
C PRO A 178 9.32 7.10 -3.56
N ALA A 179 9.02 6.73 -2.32
CA ALA A 179 8.42 5.44 -1.99
C ALA A 179 7.11 5.22 -2.77
N GLN A 180 6.88 3.98 -3.20
CA GLN A 180 5.69 3.59 -3.94
C GLN A 180 4.91 2.51 -3.19
N MET A 181 3.59 2.50 -3.37
CA MET A 181 2.78 1.41 -2.85
C MET A 181 3.17 0.09 -3.52
N LEU A 182 3.20 -0.97 -2.74
CA LEU A 182 3.48 -2.33 -3.24
C LEU A 182 2.20 -3.15 -3.18
N ASP A 183 1.84 -3.76 -4.30
CA ASP A 183 0.68 -4.63 -4.40
C ASP A 183 1.02 -5.92 -5.15
N GLN A 184 0.43 -7.04 -4.71
CA GLN A 184 0.62 -8.34 -5.37
C GLN A 184 0.25 -8.30 -6.86
N TYR A 185 -0.83 -7.59 -7.20
CA TYR A 185 -1.26 -7.48 -8.60
C TYR A 185 -0.25 -6.67 -9.43
N GLY A 186 0.28 -5.59 -8.86
CA GLY A 186 1.32 -4.80 -9.52
C GLY A 186 2.57 -5.61 -9.83
N VAL A 187 3.07 -6.36 -8.83
CA VAL A 187 4.25 -7.23 -9.03
C VAL A 187 3.96 -8.35 -10.01
N SER A 188 2.77 -8.97 -9.94
CA SER A 188 2.37 -10.01 -10.89
C SER A 188 2.33 -9.49 -12.34
N THR A 189 1.89 -8.24 -12.54
CA THR A 189 1.96 -7.61 -13.87
C THR A 189 3.41 -7.44 -14.32
N LEU A 190 4.30 -6.90 -13.49
CA LEU A 190 5.71 -6.72 -13.84
C LEU A 190 6.36 -8.04 -14.24
N VAL A 191 6.17 -9.11 -13.45
CA VAL A 191 6.72 -10.44 -13.75
C VAL A 191 6.15 -10.97 -15.07
N HIS A 192 4.86 -10.76 -15.33
CA HIS A 192 4.25 -11.16 -16.59
C HIS A 192 4.78 -10.37 -17.79
N GLU A 193 5.12 -9.11 -17.60
CA GLU A 193 5.73 -8.27 -18.64
C GLU A 193 7.26 -8.55 -18.80
N GLY A 194 7.83 -9.45 -17.99
CA GLY A 194 9.21 -9.92 -18.14
C GLY A 194 10.17 -9.50 -17.03
N TRP A 195 9.69 -8.88 -15.94
CA TRP A 195 10.55 -8.58 -14.81
C TRP A 195 11.09 -9.85 -14.17
N LEU A 196 12.41 -9.94 -14.02
CA LEU A 196 13.08 -11.15 -13.53
C LEU A 196 13.10 -11.17 -12.00
N GLU A 197 11.92 -11.45 -11.41
CA GLU A 197 11.73 -11.55 -9.96
C GLU A 197 10.63 -12.56 -9.59
N ASP A 198 10.64 -12.99 -8.33
CA ASP A 198 9.55 -13.77 -7.76
C ASP A 198 8.29 -12.88 -7.60
N PRO A 199 7.11 -13.34 -8.01
CA PRO A 199 5.88 -12.54 -7.86
C PRO A 199 5.40 -12.36 -6.42
N SER A 200 5.91 -13.15 -5.43
CA SER A 200 5.46 -13.07 -4.04
C SER A 200 5.89 -11.77 -3.36
N VAL A 201 4.93 -10.91 -2.99
CA VAL A 201 5.20 -9.69 -2.22
C VAL A 201 5.44 -9.95 -0.73
N ALA A 202 5.02 -11.11 -0.21
CA ALA A 202 5.21 -11.45 1.20
C ALA A 202 6.70 -11.63 1.54
N ASP A 203 7.49 -12.08 0.57
CA ASP A 203 8.92 -12.34 0.70
C ASP A 203 9.80 -11.21 0.14
N PHE A 204 9.19 -10.04 -0.16
CA PHE A 204 9.95 -8.89 -0.61
C PHE A 204 10.92 -8.42 0.47
N THR A 205 12.20 -8.41 0.14
CA THR A 205 13.22 -7.73 0.95
C THR A 205 13.21 -6.23 0.68
N VAL A 206 13.78 -5.42 1.56
CA VAL A 206 13.95 -3.96 1.32
C VAL A 206 14.76 -3.72 0.04
N ARG A 207 15.77 -4.55 -0.25
CA ARG A 207 16.54 -4.46 -1.49
C ARG A 207 15.65 -4.64 -2.74
N ARG A 208 14.75 -5.63 -2.73
CA ARG A 208 13.80 -5.85 -3.82
C ARG A 208 12.79 -4.70 -3.92
N TYR A 209 12.35 -4.17 -2.78
CA TYR A 209 11.49 -3.00 -2.75
C TYR A 209 12.16 -1.76 -3.35
N HIS A 210 13.43 -1.50 -3.03
CA HIS A 210 14.18 -0.40 -3.65
C HIS A 210 14.31 -0.59 -5.16
N ARG A 211 14.60 -1.80 -5.63
CA ARG A 211 14.63 -2.12 -7.06
C ARG A 211 13.28 -1.89 -7.74
N TYR A 212 12.17 -2.30 -7.08
CA TYR A 212 10.82 -2.02 -7.56
C TYR A 212 10.55 -0.49 -7.66
N VAL A 213 10.87 0.27 -6.63
CA VAL A 213 10.72 1.72 -6.60
C VAL A 213 11.56 2.37 -7.70
N GLU A 214 12.80 1.95 -7.88
CA GLU A 214 13.68 2.42 -8.94
C GLU A 214 13.07 2.20 -10.33
N LEU A 215 12.56 0.99 -10.58
CA LEU A 215 11.93 0.64 -11.85
C LEU A 215 10.74 1.54 -12.17
N LEU A 216 9.83 1.73 -11.21
CA LEU A 216 8.65 2.58 -11.41
C LEU A 216 9.04 4.04 -11.66
N ASN A 217 10.03 4.56 -10.95
CA ASN A 217 10.53 5.93 -11.17
C ASN A 217 11.21 6.06 -12.55
N THR A 218 11.97 5.05 -12.97
CA THR A 218 12.61 5.02 -14.31
C THR A 218 11.54 5.02 -15.41
N TRP A 219 10.55 4.14 -15.32
CA TRP A 219 9.44 4.09 -16.27
C TRP A 219 8.65 5.40 -16.30
N ALA A 220 8.37 5.97 -15.14
CA ALA A 220 7.70 7.27 -15.05
C ALA A 220 8.50 8.38 -15.75
N GLY A 221 9.82 8.40 -15.56
CA GLY A 221 10.72 9.35 -16.23
C GLY A 221 10.72 9.18 -17.75
N LEU A 222 10.82 7.94 -18.24
CA LEU A 222 10.76 7.64 -19.68
C LEU A 222 9.44 8.06 -20.33
N MET A 223 8.34 7.96 -19.60
CA MET A 223 7.00 8.32 -20.08
C MET A 223 6.59 9.76 -19.76
N SER A 224 7.43 10.55 -19.07
CA SER A 224 7.12 11.89 -18.56
C SER A 224 5.83 11.91 -17.73
N THR A 225 5.68 10.95 -16.82
CA THR A 225 4.51 10.78 -15.95
C THR A 225 4.90 10.63 -14.46
N ARG A 226 3.94 10.36 -13.60
CA ARG A 226 4.14 10.12 -12.19
C ARG A 226 4.26 8.61 -11.91
N PRO A 227 5.16 8.16 -11.02
CA PRO A 227 5.33 6.74 -10.72
C PRO A 227 4.09 6.12 -10.09
N GLU A 228 3.24 6.89 -9.41
CA GLU A 228 1.97 6.42 -8.88
C GLU A 228 0.97 6.02 -9.98
N LEU A 229 0.99 6.69 -11.14
CA LEU A 229 0.18 6.27 -12.30
C LEU A 229 0.68 4.95 -12.86
N VAL A 230 2.00 4.75 -12.91
CA VAL A 230 2.60 3.48 -13.32
C VAL A 230 2.18 2.36 -12.36
N GLU A 231 2.27 2.61 -11.04
CA GLU A 231 1.82 1.66 -10.00
C GLU A 231 0.35 1.27 -10.19
N MET A 232 -0.53 2.24 -10.42
CA MET A 232 -1.95 1.97 -10.64
C MET A 232 -2.22 1.20 -11.93
N TRP A 233 -1.52 1.52 -13.02
CA TRP A 233 -1.65 0.74 -14.25
C TRP A 233 -1.28 -0.72 -14.03
N LEU A 234 -0.21 -1.00 -13.31
CA LEU A 234 0.21 -2.36 -13.00
C LEU A 234 -0.86 -3.13 -12.23
N VAL A 235 -1.48 -2.49 -11.24
CA VAL A 235 -2.57 -3.09 -10.45
C VAL A 235 -3.81 -3.33 -11.30
N ASP A 236 -4.27 -2.32 -12.05
CA ASP A 236 -5.45 -2.40 -12.91
C ASP A 236 -5.28 -3.49 -13.99
N ARG A 237 -4.07 -3.60 -14.57
CA ARG A 237 -3.78 -4.58 -15.60
C ARG A 237 -3.95 -6.02 -15.11
N TRP A 238 -3.46 -6.34 -13.91
CA TRP A 238 -3.64 -7.67 -13.35
C TRP A 238 -5.07 -7.93 -12.88
N HIS A 239 -5.68 -6.93 -12.29
CA HIS A 239 -7.08 -7.02 -11.88
C HIS A 239 -7.98 -7.35 -13.07
N ALA A 240 -7.81 -6.68 -14.20
CA ALA A 240 -8.56 -6.96 -15.43
C ALA A 240 -8.40 -8.43 -15.86
N ARG A 241 -7.17 -8.96 -15.84
CA ARG A 241 -6.91 -10.39 -16.15
C ARG A 241 -7.62 -11.35 -15.19
N VAL A 242 -7.65 -11.02 -13.90
CA VAL A 242 -8.36 -11.85 -12.90
C VAL A 242 -9.86 -11.84 -13.16
N VAL A 243 -10.44 -10.72 -13.53
CA VAL A 243 -11.86 -10.60 -13.90
C VAL A 243 -12.15 -11.41 -15.15
N GLU A 244 -11.38 -11.19 -16.23
CA GLU A 244 -11.52 -11.94 -17.48
C GLU A 244 -11.43 -13.47 -17.29
N ALA A 245 -10.49 -13.93 -16.46
CA ALA A 245 -10.34 -15.35 -16.16
C ALA A 245 -11.53 -15.93 -15.40
N ARG A 246 -12.15 -15.15 -14.51
CA ARG A 246 -13.36 -15.56 -13.78
C ARG A 246 -14.56 -15.66 -14.71
N ASP A 247 -14.75 -14.66 -15.56
CA ASP A 247 -15.86 -14.62 -16.49
C ASP A 247 -15.74 -15.74 -17.56
N GLY A 248 -14.53 -15.96 -18.08
CA GLY A 248 -14.25 -17.06 -19.00
C GLY A 248 -14.48 -18.45 -18.40
N SER A 249 -14.20 -18.61 -17.09
CA SER A 249 -14.46 -19.89 -16.39
C SER A 249 -15.94 -20.17 -16.14
N GLN A 250 -16.79 -19.14 -16.07
CA GLN A 250 -18.24 -19.28 -15.95
C GLN A 250 -18.91 -19.60 -17.30
N ALA A 251 -18.27 -19.21 -18.41
CA ALA A 251 -18.78 -19.43 -19.76
C ALA A 251 -18.51 -20.86 -20.28
N THR A 252 -17.71 -21.67 -19.60
CA THR A 252 -17.46 -23.07 -20.00
C THR A 252 -18.59 -23.94 -19.46
N PRO A 253 -19.49 -24.50 -20.29
CA PRO A 253 -20.51 -25.41 -19.83
C PRO A 253 -19.83 -26.62 -19.18
N ARG A 254 -20.22 -26.98 -17.98
CA ARG A 254 -19.86 -28.26 -17.38
C ARG A 254 -20.54 -29.35 -18.24
N LEU A 255 -19.80 -29.88 -19.17
CA LEU A 255 -20.20 -31.14 -19.84
C LEU A 255 -20.04 -32.25 -18.79
N PHE A 256 -21.17 -32.73 -18.32
CA PHE A 256 -21.27 -33.95 -17.53
C PHE A 256 -21.12 -35.13 -18.43
#